data_a681f82d40b1b997e5f7747dc9459720
#
_entry.id   a681f82d40b1b997e5f7747dc9459720
#
_cell.length_a   1.000
_cell.length_b   1.000
_cell.length_c   1.000
_cell.angle_alpha   90.00
_cell.angle_beta   90.00
_cell.angle_gamma   90.00
#
_symmetry.space_group_name_H-M   'P 1'
#
loop_
_entity.id
_entity.type
_entity.pdbx_description
1 polymer ?
#
loop_
_entity_poly.entity_id
_entity_poly.type
_entity_poly.pdbx_seq_one_letter_code
_entity_poly.pdbx_strand_id
1 'polypeptide(L)'
;MNENRQSLYLFIFIACLGLFLIQGNKTDSSLDITQDEIMGHIRYLSHENRGGRYPGTRGSKDVISYIIKQFKSYGLKPGSNGSFIQPFDITTGIELGEGNYAVANGDTLIINKDYIPLAFSGSSETSGSLVFAGYGFKIDQEDLQWNDYKDLDVDGKWVVIMRHSPERHTQHSVYASHSSLHKKMLVARDEGAAGVIFVSQMEDENLYPLTYNRGYKNAGIPVVHLSNKVADNLFKPFGWSRQSIQETMNRSLTSINFNLGSLTFFANIKLTHKTTRAANVVGTIKSGNRKYRDEYIVIGAHFDHLGMGGVGSGSRDPETRSTHPGADDNASGVSGLLELAQKLSAQKSRLKRSIVFIGFDAEEKGLLGSKHFIKNSTIDINKITTMINMDMIGRMVDSSLTVGGVGTSPVFKPLLDSLKAERAFTLGMSNAGFGPSDHASFYIEDVPVLFFFTGIHNDYHTPRDTWKQINLSGTKTLLDLVYDVVFHLSRAKNRPVFSEAGPKQRQMKSTSLKVTLGVMPSYVGTEIGLKIDGLSDPNGPAAKAGIKKGDIIKAINGRSIKDIYEYME
;
A
#
# COMPACT_ATOMS: atom_id res chain seq x y z
N MET A 1 -76.50 15.19 28.69
CA MET A 1 -75.42 14.29 29.08
C MET A 1 -74.95 13.40 27.95
N ASN A 2 -75.50 13.45 26.73
CA ASN A 2 -75.12 12.56 25.61
C ASN A 2 -74.13 13.18 24.56
N GLU A 3 -74.05 14.49 24.46
CA GLU A 3 -73.18 15.17 23.49
C GLU A 3 -71.67 15.14 23.88
N ASN A 4 -71.38 15.17 25.16
CA ASN A 4 -70.00 15.13 25.63
C ASN A 4 -69.33 13.77 25.50
N ARG A 5 -70.08 12.66 25.34
CA ARG A 5 -69.54 11.33 25.13
C ARG A 5 -69.18 11.09 23.67
N GLN A 6 -69.92 11.62 22.71
CA GLN A 6 -69.61 11.46 21.28
C GLN A 6 -68.36 12.28 20.90
N SER A 7 -68.16 13.48 21.45
CA SER A 7 -66.92 14.24 21.24
C SER A 7 -65.68 13.56 21.82
N LEU A 8 -65.83 12.87 22.97
CA LEU A 8 -64.72 12.16 23.60
C LEU A 8 -64.30 10.91 22.77
N TYR A 9 -65.26 10.18 22.19
CA TYR A 9 -64.95 9.03 21.31
C TYR A 9 -64.37 9.46 19.97
N LEU A 10 -64.77 10.60 19.41
CA LEU A 10 -64.19 11.15 18.19
C LEU A 10 -62.76 11.63 18.42
N PHE A 11 -62.45 12.25 19.58
CA PHE A 11 -61.10 12.68 19.95
C PHE A 11 -60.19 11.47 20.22
N ILE A 12 -60.64 10.43 20.86
CA ILE A 12 -59.89 9.19 21.08
C ILE A 12 -59.65 8.47 19.75
N PHE A 13 -60.63 8.44 18.82
CA PHE A 13 -60.48 7.82 17.50
C PHE A 13 -59.51 8.59 16.61
N ILE A 14 -59.50 9.93 16.63
CA ILE A 14 -58.56 10.78 15.92
C ILE A 14 -57.14 10.67 16.54
N ALA A 15 -57.05 10.60 17.90
CA ALA A 15 -55.76 10.37 18.56
C ALA A 15 -55.19 8.99 18.31
N CYS A 16 -56.01 7.94 18.23
CA CYS A 16 -55.58 6.59 17.84
C CYS A 16 -55.21 6.50 16.34
N LEU A 17 -55.92 7.17 15.44
CA LEU A 17 -55.54 7.27 14.03
C LEU A 17 -54.24 8.10 13.86
N GLY A 18 -54.03 9.17 14.63
CA GLY A 18 -52.80 9.95 14.67
C GLY A 18 -51.60 9.13 15.22
N LEU A 19 -51.83 8.29 16.24
CA LEU A 19 -50.81 7.39 16.75
C LEU A 19 -50.50 6.23 15.79
N PHE A 20 -51.47 5.76 14.99
CA PHE A 20 -51.23 4.77 13.92
C PHE A 20 -50.54 5.38 12.70
N LEU A 21 -50.68 6.68 12.45
CA LEU A 21 -49.95 7.38 11.37
C LEU A 21 -48.56 7.87 11.81
N ILE A 22 -48.23 7.87 13.11
CA ILE A 22 -46.90 8.13 13.67
C ILE A 22 -46.12 6.80 13.91
N GLN A 23 -46.78 5.64 13.88
CA GLN A 23 -46.08 4.36 13.75
C GLN A 23 -45.60 4.19 12.32
N GLY A 24 -44.59 5.02 12.05
CA GLY A 24 -43.46 4.59 11.29
C GLY A 24 -43.75 4.22 9.84
N ASN A 25 -43.52 5.14 8.99
CA ASN A 25 -42.60 4.82 7.94
C ASN A 25 -41.26 4.38 8.60
N LYS A 26 -41.16 3.13 9.07
CA LYS A 26 -39.98 2.35 8.80
C LYS A 26 -39.97 2.37 7.28
N THR A 27 -39.18 3.25 6.70
CA THR A 27 -38.67 3.06 5.35
C THR A 27 -38.25 1.61 5.34
N ASP A 28 -38.96 0.75 4.63
CA ASP A 28 -38.42 -0.52 4.15
C ASP A 28 -37.11 -0.11 3.51
N SER A 29 -36.00 -0.28 4.23
CA SER A 29 -34.69 -0.05 3.68
C SER A 29 -34.64 -1.00 2.49
N SER A 30 -34.65 -0.45 1.30
CA SER A 30 -34.61 -1.21 0.07
C SER A 30 -33.54 -2.30 0.26
N LEU A 31 -33.92 -3.55 0.12
CA LEU A 31 -32.98 -4.68 0.20
C LEU A 31 -31.99 -4.65 -0.96
N ASP A 32 -32.16 -3.70 -1.87
CA ASP A 32 -31.36 -3.51 -3.06
C ASP A 32 -30.29 -2.44 -2.85
N ILE A 33 -29.12 -2.71 -3.38
CA ILE A 33 -28.03 -1.73 -3.48
C ILE A 33 -28.50 -0.59 -4.38
N THR A 34 -28.42 0.65 -3.90
CA THR A 34 -28.87 1.82 -4.66
C THR A 34 -27.72 2.76 -4.99
N GLN A 35 -27.87 3.48 -6.11
CA GLN A 35 -26.85 4.48 -6.51
C GLN A 35 -26.80 5.65 -5.52
N ASP A 36 -27.91 6.02 -4.91
CA ASP A 36 -28.00 7.13 -3.96
C ASP A 36 -27.28 6.80 -2.65
N GLU A 37 -27.43 5.58 -2.12
CA GLU A 37 -26.70 5.12 -0.93
C GLU A 37 -25.21 5.03 -1.20
N ILE A 38 -24.79 4.41 -2.33
CA ILE A 38 -23.38 4.38 -2.78
C ILE A 38 -22.80 5.80 -2.81
N MET A 39 -23.50 6.75 -3.46
CA MET A 39 -23.04 8.14 -3.53
C MET A 39 -22.99 8.80 -2.16
N GLY A 40 -23.98 8.52 -1.30
CA GLY A 40 -24.00 9.03 0.08
C GLY A 40 -22.78 8.59 0.87
N HIS A 41 -22.40 7.32 0.79
CA HIS A 41 -21.21 6.78 1.43
C HIS A 41 -19.93 7.39 0.85
N ILE A 42 -19.77 7.43 -0.48
CA ILE A 42 -18.58 7.97 -1.13
C ILE A 42 -18.39 9.45 -0.79
N ARG A 43 -19.46 10.27 -0.84
CA ARG A 43 -19.38 11.70 -0.46
C ARG A 43 -18.96 11.91 0.98
N TYR A 44 -19.47 11.09 1.91
CA TYR A 44 -19.07 11.18 3.30
C TYR A 44 -17.59 10.83 3.48
N LEU A 45 -17.15 9.73 2.91
CA LEU A 45 -15.81 9.18 3.06
C LEU A 45 -14.75 10.07 2.39
N SER A 46 -15.02 10.58 1.18
CA SER A 46 -14.08 11.39 0.39
C SER A 46 -14.22 12.91 0.63
N HIS A 47 -15.05 13.33 1.61
CA HIS A 47 -15.22 14.74 1.92
C HIS A 47 -13.90 15.36 2.43
N GLU A 48 -13.62 16.60 2.04
CA GLU A 48 -12.39 17.32 2.42
C GLU A 48 -12.15 17.37 3.93
N ASN A 49 -13.22 17.46 4.75
CA ASN A 49 -13.14 17.41 6.21
C ASN A 49 -12.58 16.09 6.76
N ARG A 50 -12.44 15.06 5.93
CA ARG A 50 -11.77 13.80 6.31
C ARG A 50 -10.25 13.88 6.10
N GLY A 51 -9.74 15.00 5.57
CA GLY A 51 -8.32 15.26 5.40
C GLY A 51 -7.58 14.13 4.69
N GLY A 52 -8.23 13.47 3.71
CA GLY A 52 -7.68 12.32 2.99
C GLY A 52 -7.45 11.07 3.84
N ARG A 53 -8.13 10.92 4.95
CA ARG A 53 -8.22 9.68 5.77
C ARG A 53 -6.87 9.05 6.16
N TYR A 54 -5.82 9.87 6.29
CA TYR A 54 -4.52 9.36 6.70
C TYR A 54 -4.60 8.66 8.06
N PRO A 55 -4.00 7.47 8.23
CA PRO A 55 -4.10 6.67 9.45
C PRO A 55 -3.76 7.47 10.72
N GLY A 56 -4.58 7.31 11.77
CA GLY A 56 -4.40 7.97 13.06
C GLY A 56 -4.87 9.44 13.14
N THR A 57 -5.24 10.06 12.02
CA THR A 57 -5.77 11.44 12.00
C THR A 57 -7.21 11.50 12.49
N ARG A 58 -7.71 12.73 12.72
CA ARG A 58 -9.13 12.97 13.03
C ARG A 58 -10.03 12.42 11.93
N GLY A 59 -9.70 12.67 10.65
CA GLY A 59 -10.49 12.19 9.52
C GLY A 59 -10.58 10.66 9.46
N SER A 60 -9.49 9.93 9.74
CA SER A 60 -9.50 8.47 9.87
C SER A 60 -10.41 8.01 11.01
N LYS A 61 -10.35 8.65 12.20
CA LYS A 61 -11.20 8.33 13.36
C LYS A 61 -12.68 8.58 13.07
N ASP A 62 -13.00 9.64 12.34
CA ASP A 62 -14.37 9.94 11.91
C ASP A 62 -14.90 8.84 10.97
N VAL A 63 -14.06 8.34 10.06
CA VAL A 63 -14.41 7.25 9.13
C VAL A 63 -14.60 5.94 9.89
N ILE A 64 -13.72 5.59 10.82
CA ILE A 64 -13.89 4.43 11.72
C ILE A 64 -15.25 4.50 12.42
N SER A 65 -15.57 5.65 13.00
CA SER A 65 -16.84 5.86 13.71
C SER A 65 -18.05 5.73 12.79
N TYR A 66 -17.92 6.20 11.55
CA TYR A 66 -18.94 6.09 10.52
C TYR A 66 -19.20 4.64 10.13
N ILE A 67 -18.17 3.87 9.80
CA ILE A 67 -18.30 2.44 9.43
C ILE A 67 -18.95 1.66 10.59
N ILE A 68 -18.51 1.90 11.83
CA ILE A 68 -19.08 1.24 13.02
C ILE A 68 -20.57 1.58 13.18
N LYS A 69 -20.94 2.86 12.95
CA LYS A 69 -22.35 3.28 13.01
C LYS A 69 -23.18 2.54 11.98
N GLN A 70 -22.70 2.41 10.75
CA GLN A 70 -23.38 1.68 9.68
C GLN A 70 -23.49 0.19 10.01
N PHE A 71 -22.41 -0.46 10.43
CA PHE A 71 -22.43 -1.87 10.83
C PHE A 71 -23.45 -2.14 11.95
N LYS A 72 -23.50 -1.26 12.96
CA LYS A 72 -24.50 -1.36 14.03
C LYS A 72 -25.92 -1.22 13.53
N SER A 73 -26.20 -0.25 12.64
CA SER A 73 -27.54 -0.03 12.09
C SER A 73 -28.02 -1.21 11.24
N TYR A 74 -27.09 -1.91 10.57
CA TYR A 74 -27.39 -3.13 9.81
C TYR A 74 -27.46 -4.39 10.67
N GLY A 75 -27.23 -4.29 11.98
CA GLY A 75 -27.33 -5.40 12.93
C GLY A 75 -26.14 -6.34 12.98
N LEU A 76 -25.00 -5.94 12.42
CA LEU A 76 -23.74 -6.70 12.54
C LEU A 76 -23.29 -6.77 14.01
N LYS A 77 -22.56 -7.81 14.32
CA LYS A 77 -21.93 -7.98 15.64
C LYS A 77 -20.44 -7.63 15.58
N PRO A 78 -19.84 -7.20 16.69
CA PRO A 78 -18.41 -6.99 16.78
C PRO A 78 -17.61 -8.22 16.34
N GLY A 79 -16.59 -8.02 15.52
CA GLY A 79 -15.75 -9.08 14.94
C GLY A 79 -14.36 -9.21 15.56
N SER A 80 -13.99 -8.37 16.52
CA SER A 80 -12.67 -8.38 17.16
C SER A 80 -12.79 -8.31 18.70
N ASN A 81 -12.65 -9.43 19.40
CA ASN A 81 -12.68 -9.52 20.87
C ASN A 81 -13.84 -8.73 21.53
N GLY A 82 -15.03 -8.82 20.97
CA GLY A 82 -16.20 -8.08 21.47
C GLY A 82 -16.26 -6.61 21.07
N SER A 83 -15.30 -6.13 20.27
CA SER A 83 -15.22 -4.79 19.68
C SER A 83 -15.36 -4.84 18.16
N PHE A 84 -15.84 -3.73 17.56
CA PHE A 84 -15.71 -3.50 16.13
C PHE A 84 -14.31 -3.01 15.75
N ILE A 85 -13.52 -2.54 16.71
CA ILE A 85 -12.19 -1.95 16.50
C ILE A 85 -11.13 -3.00 16.78
N GLN A 86 -10.24 -3.22 15.82
CA GLN A 86 -9.00 -3.99 15.96
C GLN A 86 -7.82 -3.01 15.84
N PRO A 87 -7.31 -2.48 16.97
CA PRO A 87 -6.30 -1.45 16.97
C PRO A 87 -4.89 -2.02 16.79
N PHE A 88 -4.02 -1.23 16.13
CA PHE A 88 -2.59 -1.52 15.98
C PHE A 88 -1.78 -0.24 15.83
N ASP A 89 -0.47 -0.34 16.07
CA ASP A 89 0.42 0.80 15.91
C ASP A 89 1.16 0.73 14.58
N ILE A 90 1.30 1.87 13.93
CA ILE A 90 2.07 2.02 12.70
C ILE A 90 3.15 3.09 12.89
N THR A 91 4.29 2.90 12.24
CA THR A 91 5.34 3.92 12.16
C THR A 91 5.01 4.88 11.01
N THR A 92 4.87 6.15 11.34
CA THR A 92 4.54 7.22 10.38
C THR A 92 5.70 8.13 10.08
N GLY A 93 6.78 8.02 10.84
CA GLY A 93 7.96 8.86 10.69
C GLY A 93 9.08 8.44 11.62
N ILE A 94 10.16 9.19 11.53
CA ILE A 94 11.32 9.04 12.39
C ILE A 94 11.83 10.43 12.77
N GLU A 95 12.37 10.57 13.96
CA GLU A 95 12.96 11.80 14.47
C GLU A 95 14.21 11.50 15.27
N LEU A 96 15.01 12.53 15.49
CA LEU A 96 16.19 12.45 16.36
C LEU A 96 15.73 12.26 17.81
N GLY A 97 16.22 11.20 18.44
CA GLY A 97 16.08 11.02 19.88
C GLY A 97 17.03 11.94 20.65
N GLU A 98 16.93 11.93 21.98
CA GLU A 98 17.84 12.70 22.84
C GLU A 98 19.23 12.05 22.92
N GLY A 99 20.29 12.88 23.01
CA GLY A 99 21.66 12.44 23.23
C GLY A 99 22.39 11.97 21.97
N ASN A 100 21.96 12.38 20.76
CA ASN A 100 22.77 12.23 19.57
C ASN A 100 24.05 13.05 19.68
N TYR A 101 25.19 12.43 19.45
CA TYR A 101 26.51 13.02 19.59
C TYR A 101 27.48 12.37 18.62
N ALA A 102 28.34 13.15 17.98
CA ALA A 102 29.39 12.62 17.12
C ALA A 102 30.69 13.47 17.24
N VAL A 103 31.80 12.78 17.09
CA VAL A 103 33.17 13.35 17.10
C VAL A 103 33.95 12.78 15.94
N ALA A 104 34.55 13.63 15.13
CA ALA A 104 35.47 13.26 14.07
C ALA A 104 36.88 13.74 14.41
N ASN A 105 37.80 12.83 14.59
CA ASN A 105 39.21 13.13 14.87
C ASN A 105 39.45 14.19 16.00
N GLY A 106 38.65 14.07 17.09
CA GLY A 106 38.70 14.98 18.24
C GLY A 106 37.78 16.20 18.15
N ASP A 107 37.25 16.53 16.98
CA ASP A 107 36.34 17.66 16.79
C ASP A 107 34.89 17.22 17.02
N THR A 108 34.17 17.88 17.92
CA THR A 108 32.73 17.66 18.15
C THR A 108 31.91 18.21 16.99
N LEU A 109 31.05 17.37 16.43
CA LEU A 109 30.17 17.70 15.30
C LEU A 109 28.82 18.21 15.75
N ILE A 110 28.27 19.20 15.05
CA ILE A 110 26.95 19.76 15.31
C ILE A 110 25.92 19.05 14.43
N ILE A 111 24.91 18.43 15.08
CA ILE A 111 23.81 17.74 14.37
C ILE A 111 23.00 18.72 13.51
N ASN A 112 22.51 18.26 12.34
CA ASN A 112 21.84 19.05 11.30
C ASN A 112 22.69 20.12 10.62
N LYS A 113 23.97 20.28 11.01
CA LYS A 113 24.93 21.19 10.38
C LYS A 113 26.15 20.44 9.84
N ASP A 114 26.80 19.68 10.69
CA ASP A 114 28.00 18.93 10.34
C ASP A 114 27.71 17.48 10.01
N TYR A 115 26.68 16.91 10.61
CA TYR A 115 26.21 15.55 10.31
C TYR A 115 24.71 15.38 10.56
N ILE A 116 24.15 14.30 10.00
CA ILE A 116 22.81 13.81 10.30
C ILE A 116 22.80 12.28 10.27
N PRO A 117 22.15 11.59 11.22
CA PRO A 117 21.85 10.16 11.10
C PRO A 117 20.89 9.89 9.96
N LEU A 118 21.04 8.77 9.25
CA LEU A 118 20.07 8.35 8.26
C LEU A 118 18.92 7.57 8.90
N ALA A 119 17.72 7.69 8.36
CA ALA A 119 16.50 7.15 8.95
C ALA A 119 16.50 5.61 9.15
N PHE A 120 17.35 4.89 8.45
CA PHE A 120 17.56 3.46 8.63
C PHE A 120 18.75 3.09 9.51
N SER A 121 19.42 4.09 10.12
CA SER A 121 20.53 3.86 11.06
C SER A 121 20.12 3.02 12.25
N GLY A 122 21.01 2.14 12.69
CA GLY A 122 20.94 1.56 14.03
C GLY A 122 21.10 2.63 15.10
N SER A 123 20.42 2.44 16.24
CA SER A 123 20.60 3.27 17.43
C SER A 123 21.66 2.60 18.32
N SER A 124 22.88 3.11 18.26
CA SER A 124 24.01 2.55 19.02
C SER A 124 25.11 3.58 19.24
N GLU A 125 25.97 3.30 20.19
CA GLU A 125 27.23 4.01 20.43
C GLU A 125 28.36 3.21 19.80
N THR A 126 29.20 3.85 18.98
CA THR A 126 30.26 3.17 18.22
C THR A 126 31.44 4.10 18.05
N SER A 127 32.64 3.56 18.30
CA SER A 127 33.94 4.22 18.06
C SER A 127 34.79 3.33 17.18
N GLY A 128 35.57 3.92 16.29
CA GLY A 128 36.50 3.16 15.43
C GLY A 128 37.34 4.03 14.54
N SER A 129 38.36 3.43 13.94
CA SER A 129 39.16 4.06 12.89
C SER A 129 38.36 4.13 11.59
N LEU A 130 38.83 4.96 10.65
CA LEU A 130 38.14 5.23 9.39
C LEU A 130 38.83 4.53 8.20
N VAL A 131 38.06 4.03 7.29
CA VAL A 131 38.49 3.59 5.96
C VAL A 131 37.55 4.17 4.89
N PHE A 132 38.08 4.44 3.71
CA PHE A 132 37.28 4.89 2.56
C PHE A 132 37.09 3.73 1.58
N ALA A 133 35.84 3.45 1.22
CA ALA A 133 35.45 2.38 0.31
C ALA A 133 34.67 2.95 -0.89
N GLY A 134 35.25 3.87 -1.64
CA GLY A 134 34.73 4.36 -2.91
C GLY A 134 33.25 4.66 -2.91
N TYR A 135 32.53 4.04 -3.83
CA TYR A 135 31.07 4.06 -3.90
C TYR A 135 30.39 3.02 -2.99
N GLY A 136 31.14 2.18 -2.30
CA GLY A 136 30.63 1.09 -1.44
C GLY A 136 30.01 -0.05 -2.24
N PHE A 137 30.51 -0.30 -3.42
CA PHE A 137 30.01 -1.37 -4.28
C PHE A 137 30.82 -2.67 -4.09
N LYS A 138 30.08 -3.79 -4.07
CA LYS A 138 30.62 -5.12 -4.26
C LYS A 138 29.71 -5.82 -5.28
N ILE A 139 30.09 -5.70 -6.56
CA ILE A 139 29.33 -6.16 -7.72
C ILE A 139 30.15 -7.22 -8.43
N ASP A 140 29.58 -8.40 -8.58
CA ASP A 140 30.15 -9.52 -9.32
C ASP A 140 29.07 -10.03 -10.30
N GLN A 141 29.01 -9.41 -11.47
CA GLN A 141 28.11 -9.74 -12.56
C GLN A 141 28.92 -9.94 -13.85
N GLU A 142 28.41 -10.72 -14.80
CA GLU A 142 29.10 -11.03 -16.04
C GLU A 142 29.56 -9.76 -16.78
N ASP A 143 28.69 -8.73 -16.82
CA ASP A 143 28.95 -7.49 -17.56
C ASP A 143 29.42 -6.32 -16.65
N LEU A 144 29.51 -6.52 -15.32
CA LEU A 144 29.87 -5.47 -14.39
C LEU A 144 30.61 -6.01 -13.17
N GLN A 145 31.91 -5.68 -13.08
CA GLN A 145 32.79 -6.04 -11.98
C GLN A 145 33.20 -4.78 -11.23
N TRP A 146 32.89 -4.70 -9.93
CA TRP A 146 33.31 -3.59 -9.07
C TRP A 146 33.41 -4.03 -7.61
N ASN A 147 34.57 -3.83 -6.97
CA ASN A 147 34.74 -4.20 -5.57
C ASN A 147 35.54 -3.13 -4.83
N ASP A 148 34.82 -2.25 -4.06
CA ASP A 148 35.40 -1.21 -3.24
C ASP A 148 36.01 -1.72 -1.92
N TYR A 149 35.81 -3.01 -1.62
CA TYR A 149 36.32 -3.64 -0.39
C TYR A 149 37.52 -4.54 -0.63
N LYS A 150 37.99 -4.62 -1.89
CA LYS A 150 39.15 -5.45 -2.23
C LYS A 150 40.38 -4.93 -1.49
N ASP A 151 41.07 -5.83 -0.78
CA ASP A 151 42.31 -5.55 -0.02
C ASP A 151 42.15 -4.44 1.05
N LEU A 152 40.91 -4.14 1.46
CA LEU A 152 40.56 -3.15 2.49
C LEU A 152 40.06 -3.86 3.76
N ASP A 153 40.77 -3.72 4.86
CA ASP A 153 40.31 -4.20 6.17
C ASP A 153 39.29 -3.24 6.75
N VAL A 154 38.03 -3.69 6.82
CA VAL A 154 36.88 -2.90 7.31
C VAL A 154 36.33 -3.41 8.66
N ASP A 155 36.83 -4.54 9.17
CA ASP A 155 36.30 -5.17 10.37
C ASP A 155 36.40 -4.25 11.59
N GLY A 156 35.27 -4.02 12.23
CA GLY A 156 35.18 -3.12 13.38
C GLY A 156 35.42 -1.62 13.10
N LYS A 157 35.50 -1.20 11.85
CA LYS A 157 35.81 0.19 11.46
C LYS A 157 34.58 0.95 10.96
N TRP A 158 34.69 2.27 10.93
CA TRP A 158 33.77 3.14 10.22
C TRP A 158 34.15 3.22 8.75
N VAL A 159 33.22 2.86 7.87
CA VAL A 159 33.41 2.88 6.42
C VAL A 159 32.83 4.16 5.81
N VAL A 160 33.69 4.98 5.22
CA VAL A 160 33.30 6.18 4.49
C VAL A 160 32.96 5.82 3.05
N ILE A 161 31.78 6.18 2.58
CA ILE A 161 31.24 5.79 1.27
C ILE A 161 30.68 7.02 0.57
N MET A 162 31.02 7.20 -0.72
CA MET A 162 30.44 8.26 -1.56
C MET A 162 29.03 7.89 -2.01
N ARG A 163 28.11 8.86 -1.93
CA ARG A 163 26.74 8.71 -2.41
C ARG A 163 26.71 8.50 -3.93
N HIS A 164 25.54 8.04 -4.45
CA HIS A 164 25.29 7.81 -5.88
C HIS A 164 26.25 6.80 -6.55
N SER A 165 26.68 7.07 -7.75
CA SER A 165 27.52 6.23 -8.62
C SER A 165 28.30 7.08 -9.62
N PRO A 166 29.25 6.51 -10.39
CA PRO A 166 29.95 7.24 -11.43
C PRO A 166 29.04 7.88 -12.47
N GLU A 167 27.93 7.22 -12.79
CA GLU A 167 26.99 7.63 -13.85
C GLU A 167 25.66 8.13 -13.28
N ARG A 168 25.67 8.95 -12.21
CA ARG A 168 24.46 9.36 -11.51
C ARG A 168 23.42 10.06 -12.39
N HIS A 169 23.84 10.71 -13.46
CA HIS A 169 22.97 11.45 -14.39
C HIS A 169 22.57 10.63 -15.61
N THR A 170 23.08 9.42 -15.76
CA THR A 170 22.71 8.53 -16.85
C THR A 170 21.44 7.80 -16.53
N GLN A 171 20.41 8.01 -17.34
CA GLN A 171 19.04 7.51 -17.12
C GLN A 171 19.02 6.00 -17.21
N HIS A 172 19.57 5.15 -17.07
CA HIS A 172 19.64 3.67 -17.10
C HIS A 172 21.06 3.17 -16.83
N SER A 173 21.77 3.88 -15.94
CA SER A 173 23.12 3.45 -15.54
C SER A 173 23.09 2.02 -15.00
N VAL A 174 24.07 1.22 -15.40
CA VAL A 174 24.27 -0.14 -14.88
C VAL A 174 24.48 -0.17 -13.37
N TYR A 175 24.90 0.95 -12.76
CA TYR A 175 25.08 1.12 -11.32
C TYR A 175 23.78 1.45 -10.57
N ALA A 176 22.70 1.80 -11.25
CA ALA A 176 21.48 2.33 -10.61
C ALA A 176 20.92 1.36 -9.56
N SER A 177 20.90 0.06 -9.85
CA SER A 177 20.41 -0.97 -8.92
C SER A 177 21.30 -1.15 -7.67
N HIS A 178 22.51 -0.61 -7.65
CA HIS A 178 23.50 -0.70 -6.57
C HIS A 178 23.63 0.61 -5.78
N SER A 179 23.09 1.72 -6.28
CA SER A 179 23.36 3.08 -5.81
C SER A 179 22.56 3.52 -4.57
N SER A 180 21.53 2.76 -4.12
CA SER A 180 20.77 3.15 -2.93
C SER A 180 21.66 3.12 -1.68
N LEU A 181 21.50 4.14 -0.81
CA LEU A 181 22.28 4.25 0.44
C LEU A 181 22.07 3.02 1.33
N HIS A 182 20.84 2.52 1.39
CA HIS A 182 20.53 1.33 2.20
C HIS A 182 21.26 0.07 1.68
N LYS A 183 21.33 -0.14 0.35
CA LYS A 183 22.06 -1.28 -0.23
C LYS A 183 23.56 -1.18 0.04
N LYS A 184 24.15 -0.01 -0.15
CA LYS A 184 25.58 0.24 0.14
C LYS A 184 25.91 -0.01 1.62
N MET A 185 25.04 0.44 2.52
CA MET A 185 25.17 0.17 3.95
C MET A 185 25.12 -1.34 4.25
N LEU A 186 24.19 -2.09 3.62
CA LEU A 186 24.11 -3.54 3.81
C LEU A 186 25.42 -4.22 3.39
N VAL A 187 25.98 -3.82 2.24
CA VAL A 187 27.29 -4.35 1.77
C VAL A 187 28.38 -4.05 2.79
N ALA A 188 28.51 -2.80 3.26
CA ALA A 188 29.52 -2.43 4.27
C ALA A 188 29.37 -3.23 5.56
N ARG A 189 28.15 -3.38 6.06
CA ARG A 189 27.84 -4.18 7.25
C ARG A 189 28.25 -5.64 7.08
N ASP A 190 27.92 -6.21 5.93
CA ASP A 190 28.19 -7.62 5.64
C ASP A 190 29.71 -7.87 5.43
N GLU A 191 30.50 -6.81 5.13
CA GLU A 191 31.96 -6.82 5.13
C GLU A 191 32.56 -6.59 6.53
N GLY A 192 31.77 -6.37 7.59
CA GLY A 192 32.23 -6.25 8.97
C GLY A 192 32.31 -4.81 9.51
N ALA A 193 31.78 -3.82 8.78
CA ALA A 193 31.80 -2.41 9.24
C ALA A 193 31.06 -2.22 10.57
N ALA A 194 31.67 -1.50 11.52
CA ALA A 194 31.04 -1.11 12.77
C ALA A 194 30.06 0.06 12.60
N GLY A 195 30.25 0.88 11.57
CA GLY A 195 29.37 1.98 11.19
C GLY A 195 29.64 2.47 9.77
N VAL A 196 28.71 3.23 9.23
CA VAL A 196 28.83 3.79 7.86
C VAL A 196 28.68 5.31 7.88
N ILE A 197 29.58 5.96 7.18
CA ILE A 197 29.58 7.40 6.93
C ILE A 197 29.35 7.64 5.44
N PHE A 198 28.26 8.29 5.09
CA PHE A 198 28.07 8.75 3.72
C PHE A 198 28.64 10.16 3.52
N VAL A 199 29.23 10.38 2.36
CA VAL A 199 29.72 11.70 1.90
C VAL A 199 29.10 12.00 0.54
N SER A 200 28.82 13.29 0.28
CA SER A 200 28.18 13.74 -0.95
C SER A 200 29.15 13.80 -2.12
N GLN A 201 28.63 13.61 -3.33
CA GLN A 201 29.26 14.08 -4.57
C GLN A 201 29.23 15.62 -4.62
N MET A 202 29.98 16.21 -5.55
CA MET A 202 30.15 17.67 -5.64
C MET A 202 28.84 18.41 -5.92
N GLU A 203 27.89 17.77 -6.59
CA GLU A 203 26.61 18.36 -6.96
C GLU A 203 25.60 18.42 -5.81
N ASP A 204 25.89 17.74 -4.70
CA ASP A 204 25.01 17.70 -3.53
C ASP A 204 25.55 18.65 -2.44
N GLU A 205 24.87 19.75 -2.20
CA GLU A 205 25.32 20.76 -1.23
C GLU A 205 24.82 20.50 0.20
N ASN A 206 23.66 19.85 0.33
CA ASN A 206 22.95 19.71 1.59
C ASN A 206 23.11 18.31 2.21
N LEU A 207 22.96 18.28 3.54
CA LEU A 207 22.81 17.04 4.27
C LEU A 207 21.56 16.28 3.78
N TYR A 208 21.67 14.94 3.75
CA TYR A 208 20.55 14.09 3.37
C TYR A 208 19.41 14.22 4.39
N PRO A 209 18.15 14.44 3.97
CA PRO A 209 17.07 14.66 4.93
C PRO A 209 16.79 13.39 5.75
N LEU A 210 16.43 13.57 7.03
CA LEU A 210 15.95 12.50 7.89
C LEU A 210 14.52 12.10 7.47
N THR A 211 14.42 11.31 6.41
CA THR A 211 13.13 10.90 5.81
C THR A 211 12.89 9.42 6.03
N TYR A 212 11.79 9.09 6.73
CA TYR A 212 11.37 7.73 6.96
C TYR A 212 10.98 7.06 5.64
N ASN A 213 11.59 5.92 5.37
CA ASN A 213 11.20 5.03 4.27
C ASN A 213 10.92 3.64 4.83
N ARG A 214 9.68 3.20 4.74
CA ARG A 214 9.21 1.91 5.22
C ARG A 214 9.92 0.71 4.57
N GLY A 215 10.36 0.86 3.31
CA GLY A 215 11.11 -0.19 2.59
C GLY A 215 12.49 -0.45 3.16
N TYR A 216 12.99 0.43 4.01
CA TYR A 216 14.32 0.28 4.61
C TYR A 216 14.21 -0.24 6.04
N LYS A 217 14.77 -1.41 6.29
CA LYS A 217 14.91 -1.95 7.63
C LYS A 217 16.06 -1.26 8.36
N ASN A 218 16.00 -1.29 9.70
CA ASN A 218 17.10 -0.84 10.55
C ASN A 218 18.40 -1.54 10.15
N ALA A 219 19.47 -0.76 10.00
CA ALA A 219 20.80 -1.22 9.59
C ALA A 219 21.44 -2.21 10.57
N GLY A 220 21.10 -2.11 11.86
CA GLY A 220 21.79 -2.81 12.93
C GLY A 220 23.09 -2.12 13.36
N ILE A 221 23.66 -1.26 12.53
CA ILE A 221 24.86 -0.44 12.79
C ILE A 221 24.54 1.05 12.60
N PRO A 222 25.29 1.99 13.22
CA PRO A 222 25.05 3.41 13.05
C PRO A 222 25.42 3.86 11.64
N VAL A 223 24.59 4.74 11.07
CA VAL A 223 24.77 5.29 9.73
C VAL A 223 24.53 6.79 9.75
N VAL A 224 25.53 7.56 9.33
CA VAL A 224 25.47 9.03 9.30
C VAL A 224 25.82 9.57 7.91
N HIS A 225 25.36 10.77 7.63
CA HIS A 225 25.80 11.56 6.49
C HIS A 225 26.54 12.80 7.01
N LEU A 226 27.74 13.03 6.52
CA LEU A 226 28.55 14.20 6.87
C LEU A 226 28.33 15.35 5.89
N SER A 227 28.43 16.57 6.40
CA SER A 227 28.49 17.78 5.57
C SER A 227 29.76 17.79 4.70
N ASN A 228 29.67 18.52 3.60
CA ASN A 228 30.75 18.63 2.63
C ASN A 228 32.07 19.13 3.29
N LYS A 229 31.95 20.10 4.18
CA LYS A 229 33.08 20.64 4.92
C LYS A 229 33.79 19.61 5.80
N VAL A 230 33.01 18.83 6.55
CA VAL A 230 33.56 17.79 7.42
C VAL A 230 34.20 16.67 6.59
N ALA A 231 33.53 16.23 5.52
CA ALA A 231 34.05 15.22 4.62
C ALA A 231 35.39 15.63 3.95
N ASP A 232 35.48 16.86 3.45
CA ASP A 232 36.71 17.35 2.84
C ASP A 232 37.89 17.42 3.86
N ASN A 233 37.59 17.75 5.13
CA ASN A 233 38.61 17.73 6.20
C ASN A 233 39.13 16.30 6.48
N LEU A 234 38.32 15.26 6.30
CA LEU A 234 38.78 13.88 6.46
C LEU A 234 39.75 13.43 5.36
N PHE A 235 39.58 13.92 4.13
CA PHE A 235 40.41 13.53 2.99
C PHE A 235 41.68 14.35 2.82
N LYS A 236 41.64 15.61 3.28
CA LYS A 236 42.74 16.56 3.12
C LYS A 236 44.11 16.07 3.60
N PRO A 237 44.25 15.41 4.78
CA PRO A 237 45.57 14.90 5.23
C PRO A 237 46.19 13.87 4.30
N PHE A 238 45.41 13.23 3.44
CA PHE A 238 45.84 12.19 2.49
C PHE A 238 46.06 12.76 1.07
N GLY A 239 45.97 14.06 0.89
CA GLY A 239 46.13 14.72 -0.42
C GLY A 239 44.90 14.59 -1.33
N TRP A 240 43.76 14.18 -0.79
CA TRP A 240 42.52 14.02 -1.51
C TRP A 240 41.49 15.09 -1.16
N SER A 241 40.60 15.34 -2.10
CA SER A 241 39.34 16.04 -1.90
C SER A 241 38.19 15.18 -2.42
N ARG A 242 36.94 15.41 -1.99
CA ARG A 242 35.78 14.73 -2.57
C ARG A 242 35.73 14.87 -4.10
N GLN A 243 36.07 16.07 -4.60
CA GLN A 243 36.13 16.35 -6.03
C GLN A 243 37.16 15.47 -6.74
N SER A 244 38.40 15.44 -6.29
CA SER A 244 39.47 14.64 -6.94
C SER A 244 39.18 13.14 -6.89
N ILE A 245 38.58 12.65 -5.80
CA ILE A 245 38.14 11.25 -5.68
C ILE A 245 37.02 10.97 -6.69
N GLN A 246 35.97 11.79 -6.71
CA GLN A 246 34.83 11.64 -7.62
C GLN A 246 35.29 11.67 -9.08
N GLU A 247 36.07 12.67 -9.48
CA GLU A 247 36.58 12.81 -10.85
C GLU A 247 37.42 11.59 -11.28
N THR A 248 38.25 11.08 -10.38
CA THR A 248 39.09 9.92 -10.66
C THR A 248 38.25 8.66 -10.84
N MET A 249 37.34 8.36 -9.90
CA MET A 249 36.46 7.18 -10.02
C MET A 249 35.55 7.26 -11.24
N ASN A 250 35.00 8.44 -11.54
CA ASN A 250 34.10 8.61 -12.69
C ASN A 250 34.82 8.50 -14.04
N ARG A 251 36.09 8.92 -14.09
CA ARG A 251 36.90 8.85 -15.31
C ARG A 251 37.43 7.44 -15.58
N SER A 252 37.94 6.80 -14.52
CA SER A 252 38.56 5.47 -14.65
C SER A 252 37.55 4.33 -14.64
N LEU A 253 36.34 4.56 -14.10
CA LEU A 253 35.34 3.53 -13.81
C LEU A 253 35.92 2.37 -12.99
N THR A 254 36.82 2.70 -12.06
CA THR A 254 37.48 1.74 -11.16
C THR A 254 37.32 2.15 -9.70
N SER A 255 37.38 1.16 -8.82
CA SER A 255 37.37 1.36 -7.37
C SER A 255 38.56 2.19 -6.91
N ILE A 256 38.31 3.09 -5.94
CA ILE A 256 39.33 3.73 -5.11
C ILE A 256 38.98 3.43 -3.66
N ASN A 257 39.88 2.77 -2.97
CA ASN A 257 39.77 2.53 -1.53
C ASN A 257 41.10 2.79 -0.84
N PHE A 258 41.04 3.22 0.40
CA PHE A 258 42.28 3.44 1.20
C PHE A 258 41.94 3.55 2.69
N ASN A 259 42.96 3.27 3.51
CA ASN A 259 42.89 3.49 4.94
C ASN A 259 43.10 4.99 5.27
N LEU A 260 42.23 5.53 6.12
CA LEU A 260 42.32 6.92 6.61
C LEU A 260 43.23 7.04 7.84
N GLY A 261 44.18 6.13 7.97
CA GLY A 261 45.24 6.19 8.98
C GLY A 261 44.75 6.15 10.42
N SER A 262 45.19 7.16 11.20
CA SER A 262 44.83 7.28 12.61
C SER A 262 43.57 8.10 12.86
N LEU A 263 42.86 8.53 11.81
CA LEU A 263 41.59 9.23 12.01
C LEU A 263 40.56 8.33 12.68
N THR A 264 39.84 8.88 13.64
CA THR A 264 38.80 8.17 14.39
C THR A 264 37.46 8.86 14.26
N PHE A 265 36.41 8.07 14.34
CA PHE A 265 35.05 8.57 14.43
C PHE A 265 34.34 7.90 15.59
N PHE A 266 33.64 8.70 16.37
CA PHE A 266 32.75 8.28 17.42
C PHE A 266 31.36 8.82 17.13
N ALA A 267 30.34 8.01 17.30
CA ALA A 267 28.97 8.50 17.31
C ALA A 267 28.11 7.71 18.29
N ASN A 268 27.25 8.44 18.98
CA ASN A 268 26.10 7.89 19.69
C ASN A 268 24.85 8.32 18.93
N ILE A 269 24.20 7.36 18.27
CA ILE A 269 23.01 7.61 17.45
C ILE A 269 21.78 7.10 18.17
N LYS A 270 20.77 7.95 18.27
CA LYS A 270 19.46 7.62 18.83
C LYS A 270 18.37 8.15 17.91
N LEU A 271 17.58 7.25 17.36
CA LEU A 271 16.44 7.57 16.52
C LEU A 271 15.15 7.09 17.20
N THR A 272 14.14 7.92 17.19
CA THR A 272 12.82 7.63 17.73
C THR A 272 11.82 7.47 16.60
N HIS A 273 11.13 6.34 16.56
CA HIS A 273 10.06 6.12 15.61
C HIS A 273 8.80 6.83 16.06
N LYS A 274 8.27 7.71 15.20
CA LYS A 274 6.94 8.28 15.39
C LYS A 274 5.91 7.21 15.08
N THR A 275 5.15 6.81 16.09
CA THR A 275 4.06 5.87 15.92
C THR A 275 2.72 6.57 16.03
N THR A 276 1.72 6.05 15.33
CA THR A 276 0.34 6.45 15.48
C THR A 276 -0.56 5.22 15.59
N ARG A 277 -1.71 5.41 16.23
CA ARG A 277 -2.70 4.36 16.38
C ARG A 277 -3.58 4.29 15.15
N ALA A 278 -3.53 3.20 14.42
CA ALA A 278 -4.43 2.80 13.36
C ALA A 278 -5.41 1.75 13.87
N ALA A 279 -6.48 1.45 13.13
CA ALA A 279 -7.39 0.39 13.53
C ALA A 279 -8.23 -0.13 12.36
N ASN A 280 -8.27 -1.44 12.17
CA ASN A 280 -9.28 -2.06 11.33
C ASN A 280 -10.66 -1.97 11.98
N VAL A 281 -11.71 -1.92 11.16
CA VAL A 281 -13.11 -2.05 11.61
C VAL A 281 -13.65 -3.40 11.19
N VAL A 282 -14.01 -4.25 12.15
CA VAL A 282 -14.40 -5.63 11.90
C VAL A 282 -15.83 -5.87 12.39
N GLY A 283 -16.71 -6.20 11.47
CA GLY A 283 -18.11 -6.57 11.75
C GLY A 283 -18.44 -7.98 11.26
N THR A 284 -19.36 -8.67 11.92
CA THR A 284 -19.73 -10.05 11.55
C THR A 284 -21.23 -10.26 11.42
N ILE A 285 -21.61 -11.10 10.46
CA ILE A 285 -22.93 -11.74 10.37
C ILE A 285 -22.72 -13.22 10.70
N LYS A 286 -23.18 -13.64 11.88
CA LYS A 286 -23.12 -15.07 12.26
C LYS A 286 -24.29 -15.83 11.63
N SER A 287 -24.00 -16.87 10.87
CA SER A 287 -25.01 -17.76 10.29
C SER A 287 -25.70 -18.61 11.36
N GLY A 288 -27.00 -18.86 11.15
CA GLY A 288 -27.77 -19.81 11.96
C GLY A 288 -27.52 -21.27 11.62
N ASN A 289 -26.83 -21.58 10.54
CA ASN A 289 -26.60 -22.95 10.08
C ASN A 289 -25.55 -23.68 10.91
N ARG A 290 -25.95 -24.65 11.72
CA ARG A 290 -25.05 -25.36 12.66
C ARG A 290 -23.86 -26.04 11.98
N LYS A 291 -23.98 -26.46 10.72
CA LYS A 291 -22.93 -27.20 10.00
C LYS A 291 -21.83 -26.28 9.46
N TYR A 292 -22.19 -25.07 8.97
CA TYR A 292 -21.29 -24.20 8.21
C TYR A 292 -21.02 -22.85 8.89
N ARG A 293 -21.67 -22.55 10.04
CA ARG A 293 -21.58 -21.24 10.71
C ARG A 293 -20.18 -20.87 11.20
N ASP A 294 -19.30 -21.85 11.34
CA ASP A 294 -17.91 -21.67 11.78
C ASP A 294 -16.93 -21.64 10.59
N GLU A 295 -17.45 -21.62 9.37
CA GLU A 295 -16.75 -21.26 8.15
C GLU A 295 -17.10 -19.82 7.79
N TYR A 296 -16.10 -19.05 7.32
CA TYR A 296 -16.24 -17.62 7.09
C TYR A 296 -15.92 -17.22 5.66
N ILE A 297 -16.67 -16.27 5.12
CA ILE A 297 -16.29 -15.48 3.96
C ILE A 297 -15.89 -14.11 4.50
N VAL A 298 -14.70 -13.61 4.12
CA VAL A 298 -14.25 -12.25 4.44
C VAL A 298 -14.56 -11.35 3.25
N ILE A 299 -15.13 -10.18 3.51
CA ILE A 299 -15.31 -9.10 2.54
C ILE A 299 -14.52 -7.90 3.07
N GLY A 300 -13.61 -7.37 2.27
CA GLY A 300 -12.70 -6.31 2.68
C GLY A 300 -12.62 -5.16 1.68
N ALA A 301 -12.32 -3.98 2.23
CA ALA A 301 -11.91 -2.79 1.51
C ALA A 301 -11.10 -1.91 2.47
N HIS A 302 -10.04 -1.26 2.01
CA HIS A 302 -9.35 -0.29 2.85
C HIS A 302 -10.06 1.07 2.85
N PHE A 303 -9.94 1.80 3.96
CA PHE A 303 -10.58 3.11 4.09
C PHE A 303 -9.58 4.26 4.27
N ASP A 304 -8.32 3.96 4.54
CA ASP A 304 -7.26 4.98 4.60
C ASP A 304 -6.90 5.49 3.20
N HIS A 305 -6.22 6.66 3.17
CA HIS A 305 -5.65 7.20 1.94
C HIS A 305 -4.49 8.16 2.27
N LEU A 306 -4.01 8.92 1.28
CA LEU A 306 -2.73 9.64 1.32
C LEU A 306 -2.72 10.91 2.18
N GLY A 307 -3.86 11.30 2.78
CA GLY A 307 -3.91 12.50 3.60
C GLY A 307 -3.79 13.79 2.78
N MET A 308 -2.84 14.63 3.18
CA MET A 308 -2.57 15.92 2.52
C MET A 308 -1.54 15.81 1.38
N GLY A 309 -1.15 14.60 1.01
CA GLY A 309 -0.16 14.41 -0.03
C GLY A 309 1.24 14.92 0.35
N GLY A 310 1.99 15.34 -0.65
CA GLY A 310 3.38 15.82 -0.51
C GLY A 310 4.42 14.74 -0.79
N VAL A 311 5.68 15.12 -0.74
CA VAL A 311 6.82 14.22 -0.99
C VAL A 311 6.81 13.05 -0.01
N GLY A 312 6.96 11.82 -0.51
CA GLY A 312 6.99 10.59 0.29
C GLY A 312 5.63 10.07 0.75
N SER A 313 4.52 10.73 0.39
CA SER A 313 3.16 10.30 0.73
C SER A 313 2.65 9.13 -0.13
N GLY A 314 3.19 8.94 -1.33
CA GLY A 314 2.64 8.10 -2.39
C GLY A 314 1.88 8.90 -3.45
N SER A 315 1.72 10.23 -3.26
CA SER A 315 1.08 11.11 -4.25
C SER A 315 1.82 11.13 -5.57
N ARG A 316 1.07 11.09 -6.68
CA ARG A 316 1.58 11.31 -8.04
C ARG A 316 1.70 12.81 -8.39
N ASP A 317 1.25 13.67 -7.49
CA ASP A 317 1.42 15.11 -7.53
C ASP A 317 2.10 15.56 -6.21
N PRO A 318 3.38 15.18 -6.00
CA PRO A 318 4.07 15.38 -4.72
C PRO A 318 4.37 16.84 -4.40
N GLU A 319 4.38 17.72 -5.39
CA GLU A 319 4.59 19.15 -5.20
C GLU A 319 3.33 19.84 -4.66
N THR A 320 2.15 19.23 -4.84
CA THR A 320 0.87 19.75 -4.35
C THR A 320 0.59 19.19 -2.97
N ARG A 321 0.52 20.08 -1.98
CA ARG A 321 0.10 19.72 -0.62
C ARG A 321 -1.36 20.12 -0.39
N SER A 322 -2.26 19.21 -0.71
CA SER A 322 -3.71 19.38 -0.54
C SER A 322 -4.37 18.07 -0.18
N THR A 323 -5.62 18.11 0.27
CA THR A 323 -6.38 16.89 0.57
C THR A 323 -6.46 15.99 -0.66
N HIS A 324 -6.09 14.73 -0.48
CA HIS A 324 -6.31 13.65 -1.45
C HIS A 324 -7.64 12.97 -1.06
N PRO A 325 -8.75 13.24 -1.76
CA PRO A 325 -10.08 12.73 -1.35
C PRO A 325 -10.18 11.21 -1.45
N GLY A 326 -9.49 10.59 -2.41
CA GLY A 326 -9.52 9.15 -2.63
C GLY A 326 -10.96 8.63 -2.78
N ALA A 327 -11.70 9.18 -3.75
CA ALA A 327 -13.10 8.81 -3.92
C ALA A 327 -13.24 7.44 -4.56
N ASP A 328 -12.40 7.15 -5.55
CA ASP A 328 -12.29 5.79 -6.08
C ASP A 328 -11.35 4.96 -5.22
N ASP A 329 -10.24 5.52 -4.81
CA ASP A 329 -9.21 4.90 -3.97
C ASP A 329 -9.29 5.40 -2.51
N ASN A 330 -9.97 4.72 -1.54
CA ASN A 330 -10.85 3.61 -1.82
C ASN A 330 -12.21 3.81 -1.12
N ALA A 331 -12.77 5.04 -1.21
CA ALA A 331 -14.13 5.26 -0.70
C ALA A 331 -15.17 4.47 -1.50
N SER A 332 -14.89 4.16 -2.79
CA SER A 332 -15.76 3.31 -3.61
C SER A 332 -15.84 1.88 -3.06
N GLY A 333 -14.71 1.25 -2.74
CA GLY A 333 -14.67 -0.08 -2.14
C GLY A 333 -15.33 -0.14 -0.76
N VAL A 334 -15.11 0.90 0.08
CA VAL A 334 -15.77 0.99 1.40
C VAL A 334 -17.28 1.17 1.26
N SER A 335 -17.76 1.95 0.27
CA SER A 335 -19.19 2.06 0.01
C SER A 335 -19.79 0.68 -0.35
N GLY A 336 -19.07 -0.09 -1.19
CA GLY A 336 -19.46 -1.45 -1.51
C GLY A 336 -19.48 -2.38 -0.31
N LEU A 337 -18.51 -2.26 0.59
CA LEU A 337 -18.47 -3.00 1.85
C LEU A 337 -19.73 -2.74 2.69
N LEU A 338 -20.17 -1.48 2.77
CA LEU A 338 -21.34 -1.08 3.55
C LEU A 338 -22.64 -1.55 2.91
N GLU A 339 -22.81 -1.38 1.61
CA GLU A 339 -23.98 -1.84 0.85
C GLU A 339 -24.15 -3.37 0.93
N LEU A 340 -23.05 -4.12 0.77
CA LEU A 340 -23.07 -5.58 0.93
C LEU A 340 -23.39 -6.00 2.37
N ALA A 341 -22.89 -5.26 3.36
CA ALA A 341 -23.19 -5.52 4.77
C ALA A 341 -24.69 -5.35 5.06
N GLN A 342 -25.31 -4.30 4.52
CA GLN A 342 -26.74 -4.04 4.63
C GLN A 342 -27.56 -5.16 3.99
N LYS A 343 -27.32 -5.43 2.70
CA LYS A 343 -28.08 -6.41 1.91
C LYS A 343 -27.96 -7.84 2.45
N LEU A 344 -26.73 -8.26 2.78
CA LEU A 344 -26.47 -9.60 3.32
C LEU A 344 -27.00 -9.78 4.74
N SER A 345 -26.98 -8.72 5.57
CA SER A 345 -27.55 -8.77 6.92
C SER A 345 -29.08 -8.95 6.88
N ALA A 346 -29.77 -8.27 5.98
CA ALA A 346 -31.19 -8.45 5.78
C ALA A 346 -31.56 -9.88 5.34
N GLN A 347 -30.64 -10.58 4.70
CA GLN A 347 -30.83 -11.96 4.21
C GLN A 347 -30.08 -13.02 5.04
N LYS A 348 -29.65 -12.70 6.27
CA LYS A 348 -28.83 -13.60 7.12
C LYS A 348 -29.41 -15.01 7.30
N SER A 349 -30.73 -15.17 7.32
CA SER A 349 -31.39 -16.48 7.45
C SER A 349 -31.13 -17.40 6.26
N ARG A 350 -30.78 -16.85 5.09
CA ARG A 350 -30.49 -17.60 3.85
C ARG A 350 -28.99 -17.97 3.75
N LEU A 351 -28.12 -17.40 4.57
CA LEU A 351 -26.68 -17.66 4.56
C LEU A 351 -26.37 -18.94 5.33
N LYS A 352 -25.57 -19.82 4.77
CA LYS A 352 -25.06 -21.01 5.46
C LYS A 352 -23.74 -20.74 6.18
N ARG A 353 -22.79 -20.00 5.56
CA ARG A 353 -21.54 -19.55 6.15
C ARG A 353 -21.70 -18.18 6.80
N SER A 354 -20.91 -17.94 7.83
CA SER A 354 -20.81 -16.62 8.44
C SER A 354 -20.01 -15.67 7.55
N ILE A 355 -20.28 -14.37 7.65
CA ILE A 355 -19.56 -13.35 6.88
C ILE A 355 -18.88 -12.38 7.82
N VAL A 356 -17.65 -12.02 7.49
CA VAL A 356 -16.84 -11.02 8.18
C VAL A 356 -16.60 -9.85 7.24
N PHE A 357 -16.96 -8.66 7.66
CA PHE A 357 -16.73 -7.41 6.94
C PHE A 357 -15.58 -6.68 7.59
N ILE A 358 -14.59 -6.26 6.81
CA ILE A 358 -13.41 -5.58 7.32
C ILE A 358 -13.15 -4.32 6.52
N GLY A 359 -13.24 -3.15 7.20
CA GLY A 359 -12.59 -1.95 6.73
C GLY A 359 -11.12 -1.98 7.19
N PHE A 360 -10.18 -2.10 6.28
CA PHE A 360 -8.75 -2.10 6.60
C PHE A 360 -8.23 -0.67 6.73
N ASP A 361 -7.31 -0.45 7.68
CA ASP A 361 -6.57 0.80 7.83
C ASP A 361 -5.12 0.60 7.41
N ALA A 362 -4.46 1.65 6.96
CA ALA A 362 -3.06 1.64 6.59
C ALA A 362 -2.68 0.63 5.46
N GLU A 363 -3.57 0.45 4.49
CA GLU A 363 -3.28 -0.26 3.24
C GLU A 363 -2.17 0.46 2.47
N GLU A 364 -2.30 1.78 2.30
CA GLU A 364 -1.36 2.71 1.63
C GLU A 364 0.04 2.72 2.27
N LYS A 365 0.14 2.22 3.49
CA LYS A 365 1.40 2.01 4.21
C LYS A 365 1.93 0.59 4.07
N GLY A 366 1.37 -0.22 3.13
CA GLY A 366 1.78 -1.55 2.72
C GLY A 366 1.03 -2.67 3.38
N LEU A 367 -0.28 -2.61 3.25
CA LEU A 367 -1.18 -3.66 3.69
C LEU A 367 -1.07 -3.91 5.21
N LEU A 368 -0.79 -2.84 6.02
CA LEU A 368 -0.51 -3.06 7.44
C LEU A 368 -1.74 -3.55 8.19
N GLY A 369 -2.94 -3.07 7.79
CA GLY A 369 -4.20 -3.49 8.39
C GLY A 369 -4.52 -4.96 8.13
N SER A 370 -4.46 -5.40 6.89
CA SER A 370 -4.72 -6.80 6.54
C SER A 370 -3.67 -7.76 7.10
N LYS A 371 -2.39 -7.38 7.08
CA LYS A 371 -1.32 -8.13 7.75
C LYS A 371 -1.54 -8.24 9.26
N HIS A 372 -1.98 -7.14 9.90
CA HIS A 372 -2.30 -7.15 11.32
C HIS A 372 -3.50 -8.07 11.60
N PHE A 373 -4.54 -8.01 10.76
CA PHE A 373 -5.70 -8.90 10.90
C PHE A 373 -5.28 -10.36 10.80
N ILE A 374 -4.51 -10.76 9.80
CA ILE A 374 -4.01 -12.13 9.64
C ILE A 374 -3.26 -12.59 10.88
N LYS A 375 -2.30 -11.79 11.36
CA LYS A 375 -1.46 -12.16 12.51
C LYS A 375 -2.23 -12.21 13.84
N ASN A 376 -3.27 -11.38 14.01
CA ASN A 376 -3.97 -11.17 15.28
C ASN A 376 -5.48 -11.41 15.15
N SER A 377 -5.89 -12.24 14.21
CA SER A 377 -7.29 -12.58 14.00
C SER A 377 -7.87 -13.34 15.19
N THR A 378 -9.09 -12.98 15.58
CA THR A 378 -9.90 -13.75 16.53
C THR A 378 -10.62 -14.93 15.88
N ILE A 379 -10.53 -15.03 14.56
CA ILE A 379 -11.08 -16.10 13.73
C ILE A 379 -9.91 -16.95 13.26
N ASP A 380 -10.03 -18.24 13.38
CA ASP A 380 -9.07 -19.19 12.80
C ASP A 380 -8.99 -18.98 11.28
N ILE A 381 -7.82 -18.61 10.78
CA ILE A 381 -7.58 -18.32 9.37
C ILE A 381 -7.94 -19.51 8.49
N ASN A 382 -7.71 -20.75 8.97
CA ASN A 382 -8.06 -21.97 8.26
C ASN A 382 -9.59 -22.16 8.06
N LYS A 383 -10.40 -21.42 8.80
CA LYS A 383 -11.86 -21.41 8.66
C LYS A 383 -12.36 -20.34 7.69
N ILE A 384 -11.48 -19.47 7.22
CA ILE A 384 -11.81 -18.54 6.14
C ILE A 384 -11.82 -19.32 4.83
N THR A 385 -12.95 -19.34 4.15
CA THR A 385 -13.14 -20.10 2.92
C THR A 385 -12.81 -19.29 1.68
N THR A 386 -12.94 -17.97 1.77
CA THR A 386 -12.68 -17.03 0.68
C THR A 386 -12.53 -15.62 1.27
N MET A 387 -11.60 -14.84 0.72
CA MET A 387 -11.54 -13.39 0.93
C MET A 387 -11.88 -12.67 -0.37
N ILE A 388 -12.82 -11.73 -0.30
CA ILE A 388 -13.27 -10.88 -1.40
C ILE A 388 -12.84 -9.46 -1.10
N ASN A 389 -11.96 -8.91 -1.93
CA ASN A 389 -11.43 -7.56 -1.81
C ASN A 389 -12.02 -6.65 -2.88
N MET A 390 -12.38 -5.44 -2.47
CA MET A 390 -12.86 -4.38 -3.37
C MET A 390 -11.96 -3.18 -3.22
N ASP A 391 -11.33 -2.78 -4.32
CA ASP A 391 -10.44 -1.63 -4.35
C ASP A 391 -10.55 -0.94 -5.70
N MET A 392 -10.84 0.37 -5.67
CA MET A 392 -11.08 1.17 -6.87
C MET A 392 -12.17 0.57 -7.78
N ILE A 393 -13.38 0.47 -7.26
CA ILE A 393 -14.53 -0.12 -7.99
C ILE A 393 -15.47 0.93 -8.61
N GLY A 394 -15.14 2.22 -8.52
CA GLY A 394 -16.01 3.33 -8.88
C GLY A 394 -15.78 3.93 -10.27
N ARG A 395 -14.79 3.47 -11.05
CA ARG A 395 -14.41 4.10 -12.32
C ARG A 395 -14.54 3.15 -13.52
N MET A 396 -15.57 2.30 -13.51
CA MET A 396 -15.86 1.41 -14.65
C MET A 396 -16.00 2.20 -15.94
N VAL A 397 -15.24 1.82 -16.97
CA VAL A 397 -15.24 2.40 -18.32
C VAL A 397 -15.60 1.30 -19.31
N ASP A 398 -16.36 1.64 -20.36
CA ASP A 398 -16.77 0.72 -21.42
C ASP A 398 -17.39 -0.58 -20.91
N SER A 399 -18.14 -0.47 -19.81
CA SER A 399 -18.76 -1.63 -19.15
C SER A 399 -17.76 -2.76 -18.88
N SER A 400 -16.49 -2.44 -18.58
CA SER A 400 -15.43 -3.39 -18.34
C SER A 400 -15.02 -3.37 -16.87
N LEU A 401 -14.98 -4.52 -16.24
CA LEU A 401 -14.45 -4.73 -14.89
C LEU A 401 -13.46 -5.89 -14.89
N THR A 402 -12.65 -5.97 -13.86
CA THR A 402 -11.61 -6.98 -13.74
C THR A 402 -11.70 -7.70 -12.40
N VAL A 403 -11.49 -9.01 -12.41
CA VAL A 403 -11.42 -9.85 -11.21
C VAL A 403 -10.09 -10.60 -11.18
N GLY A 404 -9.27 -10.28 -10.18
CA GLY A 404 -8.03 -11.00 -9.85
C GLY A 404 -8.28 -12.17 -8.92
N GLY A 405 -7.28 -13.07 -8.81
CA GLY A 405 -7.33 -14.22 -7.90
C GLY A 405 -8.18 -15.39 -8.38
N VAL A 406 -8.64 -15.37 -9.63
CA VAL A 406 -9.56 -16.39 -10.16
C VAL A 406 -8.93 -17.79 -10.14
N GLY A 407 -7.60 -17.88 -10.33
CA GLY A 407 -6.85 -19.13 -10.25
C GLY A 407 -6.69 -19.71 -8.83
N THR A 408 -7.02 -18.94 -7.78
CA THR A 408 -6.80 -19.35 -6.38
C THR A 408 -7.80 -20.41 -5.90
N SER A 409 -8.83 -20.70 -6.69
CA SER A 409 -9.71 -21.85 -6.49
C SER A 409 -10.38 -22.29 -7.80
N PRO A 410 -10.50 -23.59 -8.08
CA PRO A 410 -11.11 -24.09 -9.31
C PRO A 410 -12.60 -23.77 -9.45
N VAL A 411 -13.28 -23.35 -8.36
CA VAL A 411 -14.71 -23.00 -8.39
C VAL A 411 -14.96 -21.57 -8.88
N PHE A 412 -13.94 -20.68 -8.89
CA PHE A 412 -14.16 -19.26 -9.15
C PHE A 412 -14.49 -18.97 -10.62
N LYS A 413 -13.68 -19.50 -11.55
CA LYS A 413 -13.92 -19.25 -12.98
C LYS A 413 -15.30 -19.73 -13.44
N PRO A 414 -15.74 -20.98 -13.18
CA PRO A 414 -17.09 -21.43 -13.56
C PRO A 414 -18.21 -20.60 -12.93
N LEU A 415 -18.04 -20.17 -11.66
CA LEU A 415 -19.03 -19.32 -10.99
C LEU A 415 -19.12 -17.95 -11.68
N LEU A 416 -18.00 -17.30 -11.94
CA LEU A 416 -17.95 -15.97 -12.58
C LEU A 416 -18.48 -16.03 -14.02
N ASP A 417 -18.14 -17.06 -14.79
CA ASP A 417 -18.67 -17.28 -16.14
C ASP A 417 -20.19 -17.42 -16.14
N SER A 418 -20.75 -18.21 -15.20
CA SER A 418 -22.18 -18.38 -15.04
C SER A 418 -22.88 -17.06 -14.70
N LEU A 419 -22.35 -16.32 -13.73
CA LEU A 419 -22.95 -15.05 -13.29
C LEU A 419 -22.81 -13.93 -14.34
N LYS A 420 -21.75 -13.97 -15.16
CA LYS A 420 -21.56 -13.04 -16.27
C LYS A 420 -22.55 -13.27 -17.41
N ALA A 421 -22.93 -14.52 -17.69
CA ALA A 421 -23.79 -14.88 -18.83
C ALA A 421 -25.11 -14.08 -18.87
N GLU A 422 -25.60 -13.66 -17.72
CA GLU A 422 -26.85 -12.90 -17.57
C GLU A 422 -26.64 -11.36 -17.52
N ARG A 423 -25.42 -10.87 -17.81
CA ARG A 423 -25.06 -9.46 -17.60
C ARG A 423 -24.36 -8.84 -18.81
N ALA A 424 -24.70 -7.58 -19.09
CA ALA A 424 -24.18 -6.82 -20.24
C ALA A 424 -22.89 -6.04 -19.86
N PHE A 425 -21.83 -6.74 -19.40
CA PHE A 425 -20.51 -6.14 -19.21
C PHE A 425 -19.38 -7.09 -19.63
N THR A 426 -18.20 -6.56 -19.85
CA THR A 426 -17.00 -7.34 -20.12
C THR A 426 -16.30 -7.68 -18.79
N LEU A 427 -15.97 -8.94 -18.56
CA LEU A 427 -15.27 -9.41 -17.39
C LEU A 427 -13.85 -9.85 -17.77
N GLY A 428 -12.85 -9.05 -17.39
CA GLY A 428 -11.46 -9.47 -17.40
C GLY A 428 -11.17 -10.36 -16.18
N MET A 429 -10.49 -11.47 -16.37
CA MET A 429 -10.11 -12.39 -15.30
C MET A 429 -8.60 -12.57 -15.26
N SER A 430 -8.02 -12.53 -14.06
CA SER A 430 -6.63 -12.88 -13.81
C SER A 430 -6.53 -14.01 -12.80
N ASN A 431 -5.66 -14.97 -13.08
CA ASN A 431 -5.45 -16.10 -12.20
C ASN A 431 -4.63 -15.73 -10.95
N ALA A 432 -3.73 -14.73 -11.04
CA ALA A 432 -2.79 -14.39 -9.97
C ALA A 432 -3.50 -14.05 -8.65
N GLY A 433 -3.12 -14.75 -7.58
CA GLY A 433 -3.66 -14.52 -6.24
C GLY A 433 -2.91 -13.43 -5.48
N PHE A 434 -1.65 -13.17 -5.81
CA PHE A 434 -0.87 -12.07 -5.25
C PHE A 434 -1.13 -10.79 -6.06
N GLY A 435 -1.37 -9.68 -5.36
CA GLY A 435 -1.66 -8.41 -5.99
C GLY A 435 -1.33 -7.20 -5.09
N PRO A 436 -1.66 -5.98 -5.55
CA PRO A 436 -1.24 -4.75 -4.88
C PRO A 436 -2.17 -4.30 -3.75
N SER A 437 -3.16 -5.08 -3.35
CA SER A 437 -4.13 -4.71 -2.32
C SER A 437 -4.30 -5.81 -1.25
N ASP A 438 -5.19 -5.60 -0.27
CA ASP A 438 -5.33 -6.38 0.97
C ASP A 438 -5.55 -7.89 0.78
N HIS A 439 -6.09 -8.34 -0.37
CA HIS A 439 -6.25 -9.76 -0.70
C HIS A 439 -4.92 -10.52 -0.70
N ALA A 440 -3.80 -9.83 -1.00
CA ALA A 440 -2.49 -10.44 -1.01
C ALA A 440 -2.09 -11.01 0.37
N SER A 441 -2.48 -10.34 1.46
CA SER A 441 -2.21 -10.82 2.82
C SER A 441 -2.90 -12.16 3.11
N PHE A 442 -4.08 -12.38 2.54
CA PHE A 442 -4.84 -13.63 2.70
C PHE A 442 -4.32 -14.73 1.76
N TYR A 443 -3.95 -14.38 0.54
CA TYR A 443 -3.39 -15.33 -0.42
C TYR A 443 -2.09 -15.96 0.09
N ILE A 444 -1.23 -15.20 0.76
CA ILE A 444 0.01 -15.70 1.38
C ILE A 444 -0.28 -16.82 2.38
N GLU A 445 -1.43 -16.76 3.08
CA GLU A 445 -1.89 -17.73 4.08
C GLU A 445 -2.82 -18.80 3.49
N ASP A 446 -2.71 -19.10 2.20
CA ASP A 446 -3.47 -20.15 1.52
C ASP A 446 -5.00 -19.97 1.56
N VAL A 447 -5.48 -18.75 1.68
CA VAL A 447 -6.90 -18.41 1.57
C VAL A 447 -7.23 -18.11 0.10
N PRO A 448 -8.24 -18.77 -0.50
CA PRO A 448 -8.73 -18.40 -1.84
C PRO A 448 -9.19 -16.93 -1.87
N VAL A 449 -8.80 -16.15 -2.86
CA VAL A 449 -9.09 -14.72 -2.94
C VAL A 449 -9.73 -14.33 -4.27
N LEU A 450 -10.61 -13.33 -4.23
CA LEU A 450 -11.08 -12.60 -5.40
C LEU A 450 -10.87 -11.11 -5.18
N PHE A 451 -10.34 -10.44 -6.19
CA PHE A 451 -10.03 -9.01 -6.16
C PHE A 451 -10.80 -8.29 -7.27
N PHE A 452 -11.76 -7.46 -6.89
CA PHE A 452 -12.60 -6.67 -7.79
C PHE A 452 -12.02 -5.27 -7.97
N PHE A 453 -11.87 -4.86 -9.23
CA PHE A 453 -11.15 -3.65 -9.62
C PHE A 453 -11.65 -3.11 -10.97
N THR A 454 -11.74 -1.80 -11.15
CA THR A 454 -12.17 -1.18 -12.41
C THR A 454 -11.04 -0.54 -13.23
N GLY A 455 -9.80 -0.67 -12.77
CA GLY A 455 -8.61 -0.16 -13.48
C GLY A 455 -8.05 1.12 -12.88
N ILE A 456 -6.77 1.39 -13.16
CA ILE A 456 -6.11 2.64 -12.80
C ILE A 456 -6.58 3.76 -13.75
N HIS A 457 -6.73 4.96 -13.21
CA HIS A 457 -7.10 6.15 -13.96
C HIS A 457 -6.11 7.30 -13.69
N ASN A 458 -6.19 8.36 -14.50
CA ASN A 458 -5.23 9.47 -14.43
C ASN A 458 -5.28 10.26 -13.12
N ASP A 459 -6.38 10.19 -12.39
CA ASP A 459 -6.56 10.87 -11.09
C ASP A 459 -6.10 10.04 -9.89
N TYR A 460 -5.70 8.76 -10.10
CA TYR A 460 -5.18 7.87 -9.07
C TYR A 460 -4.05 8.53 -8.28
N HIS A 461 -4.14 8.50 -6.96
CA HIS A 461 -3.17 9.12 -6.03
C HIS A 461 -2.94 10.62 -6.27
N THR A 462 -3.98 11.35 -6.69
CA THR A 462 -3.95 12.82 -6.83
C THR A 462 -5.14 13.48 -6.12
N PRO A 463 -5.07 14.81 -5.88
CA PRO A 463 -6.23 15.56 -5.34
C PRO A 463 -7.46 15.57 -6.26
N ARG A 464 -7.34 15.11 -7.49
CA ARG A 464 -8.42 15.06 -8.48
C ARG A 464 -9.31 13.82 -8.38
N ASP A 465 -8.94 12.80 -7.59
CA ASP A 465 -9.80 11.64 -7.34
C ASP A 465 -10.98 12.01 -6.43
N THR A 466 -12.01 12.59 -7.04
CA THR A 466 -13.18 13.14 -6.38
C THR A 466 -14.44 12.34 -6.69
N TRP A 467 -15.44 12.42 -5.80
CA TRP A 467 -16.74 11.76 -5.96
C TRP A 467 -17.48 12.12 -7.26
N LYS A 468 -17.17 13.28 -7.87
CA LYS A 468 -17.78 13.75 -9.13
C LYS A 468 -17.44 12.86 -10.32
N GLN A 469 -16.37 12.09 -10.22
CA GLN A 469 -15.84 11.25 -11.27
C GLN A 469 -16.36 9.79 -11.19
N ILE A 470 -17.13 9.46 -10.16
CA ILE A 470 -17.59 8.09 -9.92
C ILE A 470 -18.72 7.71 -10.90
N ASN A 471 -18.58 6.54 -11.50
CA ASN A 471 -19.61 5.88 -12.32
C ASN A 471 -20.52 5.04 -11.43
N LEU A 472 -21.57 5.64 -10.90
CA LEU A 472 -22.50 4.98 -9.97
C LEU A 472 -23.21 3.76 -10.56
N SER A 473 -23.60 3.83 -11.83
CA SER A 473 -24.24 2.72 -12.52
C SER A 473 -23.30 1.53 -12.64
N GLY A 474 -22.05 1.80 -13.03
CA GLY A 474 -21.00 0.77 -13.10
C GLY A 474 -20.68 0.19 -11.73
N THR A 475 -20.54 1.04 -10.69
CA THR A 475 -20.31 0.61 -9.32
C THR A 475 -21.43 -0.32 -8.81
N LYS A 476 -22.70 0.08 -9.02
CA LYS A 476 -23.85 -0.76 -8.65
C LYS A 476 -23.83 -2.11 -9.38
N THR A 477 -23.57 -2.11 -10.68
CA THR A 477 -23.49 -3.34 -11.49
C THR A 477 -22.41 -4.28 -10.95
N LEU A 478 -21.26 -3.75 -10.57
CA LEU A 478 -20.18 -4.52 -9.96
C LEU A 478 -20.60 -5.06 -8.59
N LEU A 479 -21.22 -4.25 -7.75
CA LEU A 479 -21.68 -4.69 -6.42
C LEU A 479 -22.77 -5.75 -6.48
N ASP A 480 -23.66 -5.71 -7.46
CA ASP A 480 -24.63 -6.77 -7.69
C ASP A 480 -23.94 -8.08 -8.09
N LEU A 481 -22.85 -8.05 -8.87
CA LEU A 481 -22.04 -9.23 -9.15
C LEU A 481 -21.36 -9.75 -7.88
N VAL A 482 -20.71 -8.87 -7.10
CA VAL A 482 -20.04 -9.26 -5.85
C VAL A 482 -21.04 -9.89 -4.87
N TYR A 483 -22.23 -9.29 -4.74
CA TYR A 483 -23.30 -9.85 -3.92
C TYR A 483 -23.63 -11.29 -4.34
N ASP A 484 -23.84 -11.54 -5.64
CA ASP A 484 -24.19 -12.88 -6.12
C ASP A 484 -23.05 -13.88 -5.92
N VAL A 485 -21.81 -13.48 -6.13
CA VAL A 485 -20.62 -14.31 -5.82
C VAL A 485 -20.63 -14.70 -4.33
N VAL A 486 -20.75 -13.72 -3.42
CA VAL A 486 -20.81 -13.96 -1.97
C VAL A 486 -21.97 -14.88 -1.62
N PHE A 487 -23.15 -14.59 -2.16
CA PHE A 487 -24.37 -15.34 -1.85
C PHE A 487 -24.25 -16.81 -2.30
N HIS A 488 -23.72 -17.08 -3.51
CA HIS A 488 -23.45 -18.43 -3.98
C HIS A 488 -22.42 -19.16 -3.12
N LEU A 489 -21.27 -18.53 -2.85
CA LEU A 489 -20.21 -19.11 -2.02
C LEU A 489 -20.69 -19.38 -0.59
N SER A 490 -21.52 -18.48 -0.02
CA SER A 490 -22.06 -18.68 1.32
C SER A 490 -22.96 -19.93 1.44
N ARG A 491 -23.61 -20.32 0.35
CA ARG A 491 -24.60 -21.43 0.30
C ARG A 491 -24.05 -22.72 -0.27
N ALA A 492 -22.87 -22.67 -0.91
CA ALA A 492 -22.25 -23.83 -1.53
C ALA A 492 -22.07 -24.98 -0.54
N LYS A 493 -22.28 -26.24 -0.99
CA LYS A 493 -22.10 -27.44 -0.16
C LYS A 493 -20.64 -27.62 0.22
N ASN A 494 -19.72 -27.42 -0.75
CA ASN A 494 -18.30 -27.55 -0.57
C ASN A 494 -17.68 -26.15 -0.44
N ARG A 495 -16.66 -26.03 0.39
CA ARG A 495 -15.86 -24.79 0.47
C ARG A 495 -14.94 -24.71 -0.76
N PRO A 496 -14.59 -23.50 -1.24
CA PRO A 496 -13.50 -23.31 -2.19
C PRO A 496 -12.22 -23.96 -1.67
N VAL A 497 -11.57 -24.76 -2.51
CA VAL A 497 -10.27 -25.36 -2.21
C VAL A 497 -9.19 -24.41 -2.73
N PHE A 498 -8.18 -24.13 -1.92
CA PHE A 498 -7.07 -23.28 -2.32
C PHE A 498 -6.24 -23.96 -3.41
N SER A 499 -5.85 -23.17 -4.40
CA SER A 499 -4.87 -23.51 -5.43
C SER A 499 -3.86 -22.38 -5.51
N GLU A 500 -2.59 -22.70 -5.47
CA GLU A 500 -1.55 -21.69 -5.68
C GLU A 500 -1.61 -21.15 -7.11
N ALA A 501 -1.70 -19.84 -7.25
CA ALA A 501 -1.86 -19.15 -8.52
C ALA A 501 -0.89 -17.94 -8.55
N GLY A 502 0.33 -18.19 -8.96
CA GLY A 502 1.42 -17.23 -8.98
C GLY A 502 2.19 -17.13 -7.65
N PRO A 503 3.29 -16.37 -7.63
CA PRO A 503 4.20 -16.30 -6.49
C PRO A 503 3.52 -15.66 -5.28
N LYS A 504 3.83 -16.14 -4.07
CA LYS A 504 3.35 -15.59 -2.78
C LYS A 504 4.13 -14.35 -2.30
N GLN A 505 5.14 -13.94 -3.02
CA GLN A 505 5.95 -12.77 -2.70
C GLN A 505 6.13 -11.92 -3.95
N ARG A 506 6.23 -10.61 -3.76
CA ARG A 506 6.68 -9.72 -4.82
C ARG A 506 8.10 -10.17 -5.20
N GLN A 507 8.27 -10.85 -6.33
CA GLN A 507 9.59 -11.08 -6.90
C GLN A 507 10.12 -9.72 -7.37
N MET A 508 10.78 -9.02 -6.47
CA MET A 508 11.65 -7.93 -6.88
C MET A 508 12.94 -8.56 -7.43
N LYS A 509 12.89 -9.06 -8.66
CA LYS A 509 14.09 -9.04 -9.47
C LYS A 509 14.43 -7.57 -9.63
N SER A 510 15.58 -7.16 -9.12
CA SER A 510 16.14 -5.82 -9.31
C SER A 510 16.56 -5.69 -10.79
N THR A 511 15.61 -5.61 -11.66
CA THR A 511 15.83 -5.16 -13.02
C THR A 511 15.67 -3.65 -13.01
N SER A 512 16.78 -2.95 -13.10
CA SER A 512 16.72 -1.55 -13.56
C SER A 512 16.05 -1.60 -14.92
N LEU A 513 14.80 -1.09 -15.00
CA LEU A 513 14.14 -0.97 -16.29
C LEU A 513 14.99 -0.06 -17.16
N LYS A 514 15.66 -0.62 -18.17
CA LYS A 514 16.53 0.12 -19.10
C LYS A 514 15.74 1.08 -19.99
N VAL A 515 14.43 0.84 -20.14
CA VAL A 515 13.51 1.62 -20.97
C VAL A 515 12.14 1.67 -20.32
N THR A 516 11.44 2.80 -20.40
CA THR A 516 10.01 2.89 -20.06
C THR A 516 9.20 3.17 -21.32
N LEU A 517 8.13 2.40 -21.53
CA LEU A 517 7.17 2.68 -22.59
C LEU A 517 6.28 3.90 -22.28
N GLY A 518 6.17 4.27 -20.99
CA GLY A 518 5.26 5.35 -20.58
C GLY A 518 3.80 4.91 -20.54
N VAL A 519 3.54 3.63 -20.27
CA VAL A 519 2.21 3.05 -20.06
C VAL A 519 1.90 2.87 -18.59
N MET A 520 0.61 2.83 -18.25
CA MET A 520 0.09 2.34 -16.99
C MET A 520 -0.49 0.95 -17.24
N PRO A 521 0.28 -0.12 -16.97
CA PRO A 521 -0.20 -1.47 -17.17
C PRO A 521 -1.24 -1.82 -16.11
N SER A 522 -2.23 -2.62 -16.49
CA SER A 522 -3.18 -3.18 -15.53
C SER A 522 -2.47 -4.14 -14.57
N TYR A 523 -2.76 -4.01 -13.29
CA TYR A 523 -2.29 -5.00 -12.29
C TYR A 523 -2.99 -6.35 -12.44
N VAL A 524 -4.05 -6.39 -13.21
CA VAL A 524 -4.78 -7.62 -13.51
C VAL A 524 -4.58 -7.93 -14.98
N GLY A 525 -3.78 -8.95 -15.26
CA GLY A 525 -3.56 -9.46 -16.61
C GLY A 525 -4.86 -9.96 -17.24
N THR A 526 -4.85 -10.15 -18.55
CA THR A 526 -5.94 -10.83 -19.26
C THR A 526 -5.44 -12.20 -19.75
N GLU A 527 -6.35 -13.08 -20.15
CA GLU A 527 -5.95 -14.39 -20.72
C GLU A 527 -5.08 -14.25 -21.99
N ILE A 528 -5.15 -13.11 -22.66
CA ILE A 528 -4.50 -12.85 -23.96
C ILE A 528 -3.31 -11.87 -23.90
N GLY A 529 -2.98 -11.34 -22.71
CA GLY A 529 -1.86 -10.40 -22.56
C GLY A 529 -2.06 -9.37 -21.48
N LEU A 530 -1.16 -8.39 -21.41
CA LEU A 530 -1.19 -7.29 -20.45
C LEU A 530 -2.02 -6.12 -20.99
N LYS A 531 -3.14 -5.83 -20.36
CA LYS A 531 -4.00 -4.68 -20.67
C LYS A 531 -3.33 -3.38 -20.24
N ILE A 532 -3.51 -2.33 -21.01
CA ILE A 532 -3.05 -0.97 -20.71
C ILE A 532 -4.23 -0.17 -20.14
N ASP A 533 -4.12 0.24 -18.88
CA ASP A 533 -5.13 1.05 -18.17
C ASP A 533 -4.98 2.55 -18.45
N GLY A 534 -3.84 2.98 -19.01
CA GLY A 534 -3.59 4.38 -19.38
C GLY A 534 -2.16 4.62 -19.85
N LEU A 535 -1.84 5.89 -20.10
CA LEU A 535 -0.48 6.35 -20.38
C LEU A 535 0.02 7.17 -19.19
N SER A 536 1.22 6.86 -18.69
CA SER A 536 1.86 7.64 -17.63
C SER A 536 2.52 8.91 -18.14
N ASP A 537 2.83 8.93 -19.45
CA ASP A 537 3.36 10.10 -20.17
C ASP A 537 2.62 10.26 -21.49
N PRO A 538 1.78 11.31 -21.63
CA PRO A 538 1.03 11.59 -22.86
C PRO A 538 1.93 11.97 -24.04
N ASN A 539 3.20 12.29 -23.80
CA ASN A 539 4.20 12.59 -24.83
C ASN A 539 5.29 11.53 -24.93
N GLY A 540 5.16 10.44 -24.16
CA GLY A 540 6.12 9.35 -24.07
C GLY A 540 6.15 8.44 -25.29
N PRO A 541 7.04 7.43 -25.28
CA PRO A 541 7.22 6.49 -26.41
C PRO A 541 5.93 5.77 -26.79
N ALA A 542 5.13 5.30 -25.81
CA ALA A 542 3.87 4.63 -26.06
C ALA A 542 2.85 5.52 -26.76
N ALA A 543 2.71 6.78 -26.32
CA ALA A 543 1.81 7.75 -26.95
C ALA A 543 2.22 8.03 -28.40
N LYS A 544 3.52 8.23 -28.64
CA LYS A 544 4.08 8.44 -29.99
C LYS A 544 3.89 7.22 -30.91
N ALA A 545 3.91 6.02 -30.34
CA ALA A 545 3.63 4.77 -31.05
C ALA A 545 2.12 4.50 -31.26
N GLY A 546 1.24 5.36 -30.75
CA GLY A 546 -0.21 5.22 -30.88
C GLY A 546 -0.86 4.24 -29.93
N ILE A 547 -0.16 3.77 -28.88
CA ILE A 547 -0.73 2.92 -27.82
C ILE A 547 -1.77 3.73 -27.05
N LYS A 548 -2.90 3.10 -26.75
CA LYS A 548 -4.05 3.71 -26.06
C LYS A 548 -4.49 2.87 -24.85
N LYS A 549 -5.25 3.50 -23.97
CA LYS A 549 -6.00 2.79 -22.93
C LYS A 549 -6.88 1.71 -23.57
N GLY A 550 -6.84 0.50 -23.00
CA GLY A 550 -7.58 -0.67 -23.48
C GLY A 550 -6.78 -1.59 -24.39
N ASP A 551 -5.66 -1.13 -24.95
CA ASP A 551 -4.78 -1.98 -25.75
C ASP A 551 -4.20 -3.12 -24.91
N ILE A 552 -3.86 -4.23 -25.56
CA ILE A 552 -3.29 -5.40 -24.91
C ILE A 552 -1.91 -5.70 -25.50
N ILE A 553 -0.88 -5.62 -24.68
CA ILE A 553 0.47 -6.06 -25.03
C ILE A 553 0.50 -7.59 -24.94
N LYS A 554 0.63 -8.25 -26.08
CA LYS A 554 0.68 -9.73 -26.18
C LYS A 554 2.10 -10.27 -26.10
N ALA A 555 3.06 -9.51 -26.62
CA ALA A 555 4.47 -9.90 -26.61
C ALA A 555 5.39 -8.68 -26.73
N ILE A 556 6.60 -8.79 -26.18
CA ILE A 556 7.69 -7.83 -26.34
C ILE A 556 8.92 -8.63 -26.83
N ASN A 557 9.53 -8.19 -27.92
CA ASN A 557 10.69 -8.87 -28.53
C ASN A 557 10.47 -10.39 -28.75
N GLY A 558 9.24 -10.79 -29.13
CA GLY A 558 8.89 -12.19 -29.37
C GLY A 558 8.58 -13.00 -28.10
N ARG A 559 8.80 -12.46 -26.90
CA ARG A 559 8.42 -13.09 -25.62
C ARG A 559 6.96 -12.74 -25.31
N SER A 560 6.13 -13.74 -25.05
CA SER A 560 4.73 -13.55 -24.62
C SER A 560 4.68 -12.82 -23.28
N ILE A 561 3.76 -11.87 -23.15
CA ILE A 561 3.52 -11.10 -21.92
C ILE A 561 2.08 -11.34 -21.49
N LYS A 562 1.88 -11.93 -20.33
CA LYS A 562 0.54 -12.26 -19.77
C LYS A 562 0.09 -11.30 -18.69
N ASP A 563 1.05 -10.75 -17.94
CA ASP A 563 0.77 -9.89 -16.80
C ASP A 563 1.85 -8.81 -16.60
N ILE A 564 1.66 -7.96 -15.59
CA ILE A 564 2.58 -6.89 -15.26
C ILE A 564 3.96 -7.41 -14.83
N TYR A 565 4.03 -8.60 -14.26
CA TYR A 565 5.31 -9.15 -13.76
C TYR A 565 6.17 -9.62 -14.92
N GLU A 566 5.59 -10.31 -15.92
CA GLU A 566 6.27 -10.68 -17.16
C GLU A 566 6.65 -9.45 -18.00
N TYR A 567 5.86 -8.36 -17.91
CA TYR A 567 6.18 -7.09 -18.56
C TYR A 567 7.36 -6.37 -17.91
N MET A 568 7.54 -6.50 -16.61
CA MET A 568 8.63 -5.86 -15.87
C MET A 568 9.94 -6.67 -15.86
N GLU A 569 9.97 -7.89 -16.40
CA GLU A 569 11.16 -8.70 -16.63
C GLU A 569 11.87 -8.33 -17.95
#